data_81348da91df396fd3e33fae6d31d053b
#
_entry.id   81348da91df396fd3e33fae6d31d053b
#
_cell.length_a   1.000
_cell.length_b   1.000
_cell.length_c   1.000
_cell.angle_alpha   90.00
_cell.angle_beta   90.00
_cell.angle_gamma   90.00
#
_symmetry.space_group_name_H-M   'P 1'
#
loop_
_entity.id
_entity.type
_entity.pdbx_description
1 polymer ?
#
loop_
_entity_poly.entity_id
_entity_poly.type
_entity_poly.pdbx_seq_one_letter_code
_entity_poly.pdbx_strand_id
1 'polypeptide(L)'
;MKKGFLFLIGLITTFCACHRQQDSLIGSWTVDKVNVQFDEKHSTPELVKQIGEMERQNSFSISSDSILVFKGLDTEWQGKISLKSDGTLLCDGSNFGIWKERRIVTQTGSPLGEVVVTYKKE
;
A
#
# COMPACT_ATOMS: atom_id res chain seq x y z
N MET A 1 14.16 -27.05 31.07
CA MET A 1 13.39 -27.57 29.91
C MET A 1 12.08 -26.86 29.70
N LYS A 2 11.24 -26.71 30.73
CA LYS A 2 9.95 -26.02 30.57
C LYS A 2 10.07 -24.55 30.08
N LYS A 3 11.09 -23.83 30.58
CA LYS A 3 11.32 -22.44 30.18
C LYS A 3 11.74 -22.31 28.71
N GLY A 4 12.57 -23.23 28.23
CA GLY A 4 12.98 -23.22 26.83
C GLY A 4 11.84 -23.56 25.89
N PHE A 5 10.98 -24.47 26.29
CA PHE A 5 9.80 -24.83 25.49
C PHE A 5 8.82 -23.68 25.40
N LEU A 6 8.57 -22.97 26.51
CA LEU A 6 7.69 -21.80 26.51
C LEU A 6 8.24 -20.66 25.65
N PHE A 7 9.56 -20.46 25.69
CA PHE A 7 10.21 -19.46 24.87
C PHE A 7 10.05 -19.77 23.39
N LEU A 8 10.18 -21.03 23.01
CA LEU A 8 10.01 -21.47 21.64
C LEU A 8 8.58 -21.21 21.14
N ILE A 9 7.59 -21.48 21.98
CA ILE A 9 6.17 -21.22 21.65
C ILE A 9 5.95 -19.71 21.45
N GLY A 10 6.57 -18.88 22.29
CA GLY A 10 6.49 -17.43 22.16
C GLY A 10 7.04 -16.93 20.82
N LEU A 11 8.17 -17.48 20.39
CA LEU A 11 8.76 -17.13 19.09
C LEU A 11 7.85 -17.52 17.93
N ILE A 12 7.27 -18.71 17.97
CA ILE A 12 6.35 -19.20 16.95
C ILE A 12 5.12 -18.29 16.88
N THR A 13 4.57 -17.90 18.03
CA THR A 13 3.40 -17.01 18.10
C THR A 13 3.69 -15.65 17.48
N THR A 14 4.87 -15.09 17.77
CA THR A 14 5.28 -13.80 17.18
C THR A 14 5.39 -13.90 15.66
N PHE A 15 5.99 -14.99 15.18
CA PHE A 15 6.12 -15.23 13.74
C PHE A 15 4.74 -15.36 13.06
N CYS A 16 3.80 -16.07 13.68
CA CYS A 16 2.44 -16.21 13.18
C CYS A 16 1.71 -14.86 13.10
N ALA A 17 1.93 -13.95 14.06
CA ALA A 17 1.34 -12.62 14.04
C ALA A 17 1.79 -11.82 12.81
N CYS A 18 3.08 -11.85 12.48
CA CYS A 18 3.62 -11.21 11.27
C CYS A 18 3.02 -11.81 10.01
N HIS A 19 2.87 -13.12 9.98
CA HIS A 19 2.27 -13.83 8.85
C HIS A 19 0.81 -13.43 8.64
N ARG A 20 0.06 -13.24 9.72
CA ARG A 20 -1.33 -12.77 9.65
C ARG A 20 -1.44 -11.37 9.03
N GLN A 21 -0.51 -10.47 9.34
CA GLN A 21 -0.49 -9.14 8.76
C GLN A 21 -0.28 -9.21 7.25
N GLN A 22 0.62 -10.05 6.79
CA GLN A 22 0.84 -10.27 5.36
C GLN A 22 -0.39 -10.87 4.69
N ASP A 23 -1.06 -11.82 5.33
CA ASP A 23 -2.28 -12.42 4.81
C ASP A 23 -3.40 -11.39 4.65
N SER A 24 -3.43 -10.37 5.50
CA SER A 24 -4.40 -9.27 5.40
C SER A 24 -4.22 -8.42 4.16
N LEU A 25 -3.07 -8.49 3.51
CA LEU A 25 -2.80 -7.76 2.28
C LEU A 25 -3.33 -8.47 1.03
N ILE A 26 -3.56 -9.77 1.11
CA ILE A 26 -4.02 -10.58 -0.03
C ILE A 26 -5.42 -10.16 -0.43
N GLY A 27 -5.61 -9.88 -1.72
CA GLY A 27 -6.90 -9.53 -2.27
C GLY A 27 -6.83 -8.41 -3.28
N SER A 28 -7.98 -7.88 -3.63
CA SER A 28 -8.11 -6.78 -4.59
C SER A 28 -8.29 -5.46 -3.85
N TRP A 29 -7.60 -4.43 -4.33
CA TRP A 29 -7.57 -3.12 -3.71
C TRP A 29 -8.02 -2.05 -4.70
N THR A 30 -8.89 -1.16 -4.25
CA THR A 30 -9.41 -0.05 -5.06
C THR A 30 -9.25 1.25 -4.31
N VAL A 31 -9.35 2.36 -5.04
CA VAL A 31 -9.16 3.69 -4.45
C VAL A 31 -10.33 4.04 -3.54
N ASP A 32 -10.01 4.42 -2.31
CA ASP A 32 -10.96 4.94 -1.33
C ASP A 32 -10.98 6.47 -1.35
N LYS A 33 -9.79 7.06 -1.30
CA LYS A 33 -9.63 8.52 -1.28
C LYS A 33 -8.44 8.97 -2.10
N VAL A 34 -8.56 10.13 -2.72
CA VAL A 34 -7.45 10.80 -3.40
C VAL A 34 -7.34 12.20 -2.81
N ASN A 35 -6.16 12.55 -2.31
CA ASN A 35 -5.86 13.88 -1.79
C ASN A 35 -4.76 14.49 -2.64
N VAL A 36 -5.09 15.55 -3.38
CA VAL A 36 -4.15 16.26 -4.24
C VAL A 36 -3.78 17.57 -3.54
N GLN A 37 -2.51 17.74 -3.20
CA GLN A 37 -1.99 18.93 -2.53
C GLN A 37 -0.96 19.61 -3.41
N PHE A 38 -1.42 20.47 -4.28
CA PHE A 38 -0.55 21.26 -5.15
C PHE A 38 -0.40 22.68 -4.60
N ASP A 39 0.71 23.29 -4.94
CA ASP A 39 0.99 24.69 -4.62
C ASP A 39 -0.09 25.60 -5.27
N GLU A 40 -0.43 26.72 -4.61
CA GLU A 40 -1.50 27.62 -5.04
C GLU A 40 -1.33 28.14 -6.46
N LYS A 41 -0.10 28.28 -6.93
CA LYS A 41 0.19 28.76 -8.28
C LYS A 41 -0.10 27.70 -9.35
N HIS A 42 -0.11 26.43 -8.98
CA HIS A 42 -0.25 25.30 -9.90
C HIS A 42 -1.52 24.48 -9.67
N SER A 43 -2.30 24.83 -8.64
CA SER A 43 -3.53 24.10 -8.33
C SER A 43 -4.75 24.87 -8.81
N THR A 44 -5.22 24.52 -10.01
CA THR A 44 -6.54 24.95 -10.44
C THR A 44 -7.56 23.88 -10.05
N PRO A 45 -8.82 24.23 -9.76
CA PRO A 45 -9.82 23.21 -9.44
C PRO A 45 -9.99 22.15 -10.52
N GLU A 46 -9.84 22.55 -11.77
CA GLU A 46 -9.93 21.63 -12.92
C GLU A 46 -8.80 20.62 -12.93
N LEU A 47 -7.57 21.08 -12.67
CA LEU A 47 -6.41 20.21 -12.64
C LEU A 47 -6.49 19.21 -11.49
N VAL A 48 -6.88 19.67 -10.30
CA VAL A 48 -7.04 18.82 -9.13
C VAL A 48 -8.09 17.75 -9.40
N LYS A 49 -9.22 18.13 -10.00
CA LYS A 49 -10.28 17.19 -10.34
C LYS A 49 -9.81 16.16 -11.37
N GLN A 50 -9.10 16.60 -12.39
CA GLN A 50 -8.58 15.73 -13.45
C GLN A 50 -7.59 14.70 -12.88
N ILE A 51 -6.68 15.11 -12.04
CA ILE A 51 -5.72 14.22 -11.41
C ILE A 51 -6.44 13.23 -10.49
N GLY A 52 -7.41 13.71 -9.71
CA GLY A 52 -8.22 12.84 -8.86
C GLY A 52 -8.96 11.77 -9.64
N GLU A 53 -9.53 12.12 -10.78
CA GLU A 53 -10.22 11.17 -11.64
C GLU A 53 -9.26 10.15 -12.26
N MET A 54 -8.07 10.57 -12.65
CA MET A 54 -7.04 9.66 -13.15
C MET A 54 -6.58 8.67 -12.08
N GLU A 55 -6.31 9.16 -10.87
CA GLU A 55 -5.87 8.31 -9.77
C GLU A 55 -6.95 7.33 -9.31
N ARG A 56 -8.22 7.68 -9.46
CA ARG A 56 -9.34 6.78 -9.12
C ARG A 56 -9.43 5.58 -10.05
N GLN A 57 -8.76 5.61 -11.20
CA GLN A 57 -8.67 4.45 -12.10
C GLN A 57 -7.67 3.41 -11.63
N ASN A 58 -6.86 3.73 -10.64
CA ASN A 58 -5.84 2.82 -10.13
C ASN A 58 -6.48 1.68 -9.32
N SER A 59 -5.93 0.49 -9.48
CA SER A 59 -6.29 -0.67 -8.68
C SER A 59 -5.10 -1.61 -8.65
N PHE A 60 -5.08 -2.49 -7.66
CA PHE A 60 -4.06 -3.53 -7.62
C PHE A 60 -4.59 -4.75 -6.88
N SER A 61 -3.94 -5.87 -7.10
CA SER A 61 -4.22 -7.10 -6.39
C SER A 61 -2.93 -7.67 -5.83
N ILE A 62 -3.04 -8.33 -4.69
CA ILE A 62 -1.91 -9.01 -4.06
C ILE A 62 -2.29 -10.48 -3.91
N SER A 63 -1.45 -11.37 -4.45
CA SER A 63 -1.68 -12.81 -4.43
C SER A 63 -1.06 -13.45 -3.18
N SER A 64 -1.35 -14.72 -2.95
CA SER A 64 -0.84 -15.46 -1.79
C SER A 64 0.69 -15.61 -1.81
N ASP A 65 1.32 -15.53 -2.96
CA ASP A 65 2.78 -15.56 -3.09
C ASP A 65 3.41 -14.16 -3.07
N SER A 66 2.67 -13.17 -2.59
CA SER A 66 3.13 -11.80 -2.38
C SER A 66 3.46 -11.04 -3.67
N ILE A 67 2.79 -11.37 -4.76
CA ILE A 67 2.94 -10.64 -6.01
C ILE A 67 1.84 -9.59 -6.10
N LEU A 68 2.26 -8.34 -6.27
CA LEU A 68 1.36 -7.21 -6.47
C LEU A 68 1.26 -6.94 -7.97
N VAL A 69 0.05 -6.89 -8.50
CA VAL A 69 -0.21 -6.50 -9.90
C VAL A 69 -0.98 -5.19 -9.87
N PHE A 70 -0.36 -4.14 -10.39
CA PHE A 70 -0.92 -2.79 -10.41
C PHE A 70 -1.46 -2.47 -11.79
N LYS A 71 -2.65 -1.87 -11.82
CA LYS A 71 -3.31 -1.41 -13.05
C LYS A 71 -3.79 0.02 -12.86
N GLY A 72 -3.32 0.91 -13.72
CA GLY A 72 -3.79 2.28 -13.80
C GLY A 72 -4.41 2.54 -15.17
N LEU A 73 -4.66 3.80 -15.48
CA LEU A 73 -5.29 4.19 -16.75
C LEU A 73 -4.48 3.72 -17.96
N ASP A 74 -3.17 3.99 -17.96
CA ASP A 74 -2.27 3.61 -19.05
C ASP A 74 -1.05 2.83 -18.55
N THR A 75 -1.14 2.27 -17.34
CA THR A 75 0.00 1.65 -16.68
C THR A 75 -0.39 0.28 -16.15
N GLU A 76 0.47 -0.69 -16.38
CA GLU A 76 0.35 -2.02 -15.77
C GLU A 76 1.74 -2.52 -15.43
N TRP A 77 1.95 -2.92 -14.17
CA TRP A 77 3.23 -3.47 -13.72
C TRP A 77 3.00 -4.41 -12.57
N GLN A 78 4.01 -5.22 -12.26
CA GLN A 78 3.94 -6.14 -11.13
C GLN A 78 5.28 -6.19 -10.41
N GLY A 79 5.23 -6.61 -9.15
CA GLY A 79 6.42 -6.75 -8.34
C GLY A 79 6.11 -7.54 -7.07
N LYS A 80 7.15 -7.86 -6.33
CA LYS A 80 7.02 -8.59 -5.07
C LYS A 80 6.86 -7.62 -3.92
N ILE A 81 5.77 -7.76 -3.18
CA ILE A 81 5.46 -6.91 -2.04
C ILE A 81 6.02 -7.51 -0.76
N SER A 82 6.51 -6.68 0.13
CA SER A 82 6.91 -7.10 1.47
C SER A 82 6.50 -6.04 2.48
N LEU A 83 6.10 -6.49 3.68
CA LEU A 83 5.64 -5.62 4.75
C LEU A 83 6.72 -5.56 5.83
N LYS A 84 7.19 -4.35 6.14
CA LYS A 84 8.14 -4.13 7.24
C LYS A 84 7.39 -4.01 8.56
N SER A 85 8.12 -4.18 9.67
CA SER A 85 7.54 -4.12 11.01
C SER A 85 6.93 -2.76 11.36
N ASP A 86 7.36 -1.68 10.70
CA ASP A 86 6.84 -0.33 10.91
C ASP A 86 5.62 0.00 10.04
N GLY A 87 5.14 -0.96 9.24
CA GLY A 87 4.01 -0.75 8.35
C GLY A 87 4.39 -0.33 6.94
N THR A 88 5.66 -0.11 6.65
CA THR A 88 6.11 0.26 5.31
C THR A 88 5.98 -0.93 4.36
N LEU A 89 5.37 -0.69 3.20
CA LEU A 89 5.27 -1.67 2.13
C LEU A 89 6.33 -1.39 1.08
N LEU A 90 7.11 -2.42 0.78
CA LEU A 90 8.12 -2.37 -0.27
C LEU A 90 7.66 -3.22 -1.45
N CYS A 91 7.87 -2.71 -2.66
CA CYS A 91 7.64 -3.47 -3.88
C CYS A 91 8.97 -3.58 -4.62
N ASP A 92 9.47 -4.80 -4.78
CA ASP A 92 10.81 -5.06 -5.33
C ASP A 92 11.91 -4.26 -4.62
N GLY A 93 11.77 -4.09 -3.30
CA GLY A 93 12.73 -3.36 -2.49
C GLY A 93 12.55 -1.85 -2.45
N SER A 94 11.65 -1.29 -3.25
CA SER A 94 11.37 0.14 -3.27
C SER A 94 10.10 0.46 -2.50
N ASN A 95 10.06 1.64 -1.88
CA ASN A 95 8.89 2.06 -1.10
C ASN A 95 7.66 2.17 -2.00
N PHE A 96 6.62 1.42 -1.67
CA PHE A 96 5.34 1.48 -2.37
C PHE A 96 4.32 2.33 -1.59
N GLY A 97 4.25 2.16 -0.28
CA GLY A 97 3.27 2.85 0.54
C GLY A 97 3.34 2.41 1.99
N ILE A 98 2.26 2.69 2.72
CA ILE A 98 2.17 2.38 4.15
C ILE A 98 0.88 1.62 4.41
N TRP A 99 0.98 0.52 5.16
CA TRP A 99 -0.16 -0.22 5.70
C TRP A 99 -0.57 0.40 7.01
N LYS A 100 -1.81 0.88 7.08
CA LYS A 100 -2.33 1.51 8.31
C LYS A 100 -3.85 1.35 8.36
N GLU A 101 -4.35 0.83 9.47
CA GLU A 101 -5.80 0.74 9.73
C GLU A 101 -6.58 0.06 8.60
N ARG A 102 -6.04 -1.04 8.09
CA ARG A 102 -6.63 -1.81 6.98
C ARG A 102 -6.71 -1.05 5.67
N ARG A 103 -5.89 -0.02 5.52
CA ARG A 103 -5.76 0.76 4.28
C ARG A 103 -4.31 0.76 3.84
N ILE A 104 -4.11 0.91 2.56
CA ILE A 104 -2.79 1.13 2.00
C ILE A 104 -2.76 2.56 1.47
N VAL A 105 -1.80 3.34 1.94
CA VAL A 105 -1.65 4.74 1.56
C VAL A 105 -0.38 4.90 0.74
N THR A 106 -0.51 5.41 -0.47
CA THR A 106 0.63 5.72 -1.33
C THR A 106 0.77 7.23 -1.46
N GLN A 107 2.01 7.68 -1.60
CA GLN A 107 2.32 9.10 -1.73
C GLN A 107 3.28 9.29 -2.90
N THR A 108 2.90 10.16 -3.83
CA THR A 108 3.73 10.50 -4.98
C THR A 108 4.02 11.99 -4.94
N GLY A 109 5.31 12.34 -4.87
CA GLY A 109 5.76 13.72 -4.90
C GLY A 109 6.10 14.16 -6.32
N SER A 110 5.87 15.44 -6.60
CA SER A 110 6.29 16.07 -7.86
C SER A 110 6.70 17.51 -7.55
N PRO A 111 7.36 18.21 -8.50
CA PRO A 111 7.66 19.63 -8.29
C PRO A 111 6.43 20.50 -8.08
N LEU A 112 5.25 20.03 -8.50
CA LEU A 112 3.99 20.75 -8.36
C LEU A 112 3.31 20.53 -7.01
N GLY A 113 3.67 19.45 -6.29
CA GLY A 113 3.05 19.10 -5.03
C GLY A 113 2.99 17.60 -4.81
N GLU A 114 2.04 17.15 -4.00
CA GLU A 114 1.90 15.74 -3.61
C GLU A 114 0.52 15.20 -3.93
N VAL A 115 0.48 13.92 -4.29
CA VAL A 115 -0.75 13.17 -4.45
C VAL A 115 -0.72 11.99 -3.48
N VAL A 116 -1.70 11.95 -2.58
CA VAL A 116 -1.84 10.87 -1.60
C VAL A 116 -3.08 10.07 -1.97
N VAL A 117 -2.89 8.78 -2.22
CA VAL A 117 -3.98 7.88 -2.59
C VAL A 117 -4.13 6.83 -1.50
N THR A 118 -5.34 6.70 -0.98
CA THR A 118 -5.69 5.69 0.02
C THR A 118 -6.49 4.59 -0.67
N TYR A 119 -6.01 3.35 -0.55
CA TYR A 119 -6.66 2.19 -1.13
C TYR A 119 -7.36 1.37 -0.05
N LYS A 120 -8.50 0.83 -0.39
CA LYS A 120 -9.26 -0.08 0.46
C LYS A 120 -9.38 -1.44 -0.21
N LYS A 121 -9.48 -2.48 0.59
CA LYS A 121 -9.70 -3.83 0.11
C LYS A 121 -11.17 -4.04 -0.23
N GLU A 122 -11.41 -4.62 -1.37
CA GLU A 122 -12.75 -5.00 -1.78
C GLU A 122 -13.34 -6.14 -0.96
#